data_627a606d6fefa40fa669dae30f0c9be8
#
_entry.id   627a606d6fefa40fa669dae30f0c9be8
#
_cell.length_a   1.000
_cell.length_b   1.000
_cell.length_c   1.000
_cell.angle_alpha   90.00
_cell.angle_beta   90.00
_cell.angle_gamma   90.00
#
_symmetry.space_group_name_H-M   'P 1'
#
loop_
_entity.id
_entity.type
_entity.pdbx_description
1 polymer ?
#
loop_
_entity_poly.entity_id
_entity_poly.type
_entity_poly.pdbx_seq_one_letter_code
_entity_poly.pdbx_strand_id
1 'polypeptide(L)'
;MFAAELLMPYELFKASIVDSEPSEALIAQLASDFKTSFPAAGSRFATITHLPCAFVTIDRGVIRHASRSVTLRKANAWIAPKSPVPAGSVAHSLREDGVHQIVTRELAQDIWFSDWKKGCDLWEMSRHYAKFDQTISMLWFDEEELPELSTVGHQFITYEKDGLDELTGELPWKRKR
;
A
#
# COMPACT_ATOMS: atom_id res chain seq x y z
N MET A 1 -9.92 10.76 1.25
CA MET A 1 -9.82 10.18 2.61
C MET A 1 -11.16 10.10 3.33
N PHE A 2 -12.06 11.07 3.20
CA PHE A 2 -13.35 11.11 3.93
C PHE A 2 -14.24 9.87 3.73
N ALA A 3 -14.43 9.42 2.49
CA ALA A 3 -15.28 8.24 2.21
C ALA A 3 -14.74 6.95 2.84
N ALA A 4 -13.41 6.77 2.90
CA ALA A 4 -12.81 5.61 3.54
C ALA A 4 -13.03 5.62 5.05
N GLU A 5 -13.03 6.80 5.68
CA GLU A 5 -13.30 6.92 7.12
C GLU A 5 -14.76 6.65 7.48
N LEU A 6 -15.69 6.97 6.60
CA LEU A 6 -17.10 6.65 6.79
C LEU A 6 -17.40 5.16 6.69
N LEU A 7 -16.80 4.48 5.70
CA LEU A 7 -17.07 3.06 5.44
C LEU A 7 -16.20 2.14 6.31
N MET A 8 -14.98 2.56 6.60
CA MET A 8 -13.97 1.81 7.34
C MET A 8 -13.36 2.72 8.43
N PRO A 9 -14.11 3.05 9.50
CA PRO A 9 -13.61 3.91 10.57
C PRO A 9 -12.31 3.38 11.16
N TYR A 10 -11.36 4.26 11.41
CA TYR A 10 -10.00 3.89 11.82
C TYR A 10 -9.97 2.94 13.00
N GLU A 11 -10.66 3.28 14.09
CA GLU A 11 -10.63 2.47 15.32
C GLU A 11 -11.23 1.07 15.14
N LEU A 12 -12.35 0.97 14.41
CA LEU A 12 -13.00 -0.31 14.14
C LEU A 12 -12.14 -1.16 13.21
N PHE A 13 -11.62 -0.57 12.15
CA PHE A 13 -10.79 -1.29 11.19
C PHE A 13 -9.47 -1.75 11.83
N LYS A 14 -8.84 -0.89 12.63
CA LYS A 14 -7.63 -1.23 13.37
C LYS A 14 -7.85 -2.39 14.33
N ALA A 15 -8.98 -2.39 15.07
CA ALA A 15 -9.32 -3.50 15.96
C ALA A 15 -9.50 -4.84 15.23
N SER A 16 -9.94 -4.79 13.96
CA SER A 16 -10.15 -6.00 13.15
C SER A 16 -8.87 -6.58 12.54
N ILE A 17 -7.74 -5.87 12.63
CA ILE A 17 -6.45 -6.28 12.02
C ILE A 17 -5.32 -6.46 13.04
N VAL A 18 -5.63 -6.41 14.33
CA VAL A 18 -4.62 -6.65 15.38
C VAL A 18 -4.05 -8.05 15.20
N ASP A 19 -2.74 -8.15 15.21
CA ASP A 19 -1.97 -9.42 15.11
C ASP A 19 -2.32 -10.26 13.87
N SER A 20 -2.81 -9.61 12.80
CA SER A 20 -3.19 -10.30 11.57
C SER A 20 -2.10 -10.21 10.52
N GLU A 21 -1.71 -11.35 9.97
CA GLU A 21 -0.81 -11.41 8.81
C GLU A 21 -1.53 -11.08 7.50
N PRO A 22 -0.82 -10.46 6.53
CA PRO A 22 -1.39 -10.17 5.23
C PRO A 22 -1.79 -11.47 4.50
N SER A 23 -3.07 -11.57 4.15
CA SER A 23 -3.57 -12.69 3.36
C SER A 23 -4.79 -12.28 2.54
N GLU A 24 -5.04 -13.03 1.45
CA GLU A 24 -6.27 -12.79 0.67
C GLU A 24 -7.52 -12.99 1.52
N ALA A 25 -7.53 -14.05 2.32
CA ALA A 25 -8.68 -14.37 3.18
C ALA A 25 -9.00 -13.22 4.14
N LEU A 26 -7.99 -12.64 4.78
CA LEU A 26 -8.15 -11.49 5.66
C LEU A 26 -8.73 -10.29 4.90
N ILE A 27 -8.16 -9.94 3.75
CA ILE A 27 -8.64 -8.78 2.98
C ILE A 27 -10.08 -9.01 2.47
N ALA A 28 -10.40 -10.24 2.05
CA ALA A 28 -11.76 -10.59 1.63
C ALA A 28 -12.76 -10.50 2.81
N GLN A 29 -12.36 -10.97 3.99
CA GLN A 29 -13.16 -10.85 5.21
C GLN A 29 -13.40 -9.37 5.57
N LEU A 30 -12.35 -8.55 5.60
CA LEU A 30 -12.47 -7.12 5.86
C LEU A 30 -13.37 -6.42 4.83
N ALA A 31 -13.24 -6.75 3.55
CA ALA A 31 -14.10 -6.21 2.50
C ALA A 31 -15.58 -6.56 2.74
N SER A 32 -15.85 -7.78 3.17
CA SER A 32 -17.21 -8.25 3.52
C SER A 32 -17.76 -7.54 4.75
N ASP A 33 -17.00 -7.46 5.82
CA ASP A 33 -17.43 -6.90 7.11
C ASP A 33 -17.75 -5.41 6.98
N PHE A 34 -16.89 -4.67 6.28
CA PHE A 34 -17.05 -3.24 6.06
C PHE A 34 -17.87 -2.89 4.81
N LYS A 35 -18.44 -3.88 4.10
CA LYS A 35 -19.24 -3.67 2.88
C LYS A 35 -18.50 -2.82 1.83
N THR A 36 -17.24 -3.09 1.63
CA THR A 36 -16.37 -2.37 0.69
C THR A 36 -15.82 -3.30 -0.40
N SER A 37 -15.13 -2.75 -1.38
CA SER A 37 -14.43 -3.57 -2.37
C SER A 37 -13.12 -4.14 -1.81
N PHE A 38 -12.69 -5.29 -2.33
CA PHE A 38 -11.41 -5.89 -1.99
C PHE A 38 -10.22 -4.91 -2.12
N PRO A 39 -10.09 -4.12 -3.23
CA PRO A 39 -9.03 -3.12 -3.33
C PRO A 39 -9.12 -2.01 -2.28
N ALA A 40 -10.32 -1.60 -1.89
CA ALA A 40 -10.50 -0.58 -0.85
C ALA A 40 -10.06 -1.10 0.52
N ALA A 41 -10.46 -2.33 0.88
CA ALA A 41 -10.05 -2.97 2.12
C ALA A 41 -8.54 -3.21 2.17
N GLY A 42 -7.93 -3.71 1.08
CA GLY A 42 -6.48 -3.92 1.00
C GLY A 42 -5.68 -2.62 1.10
N SER A 43 -6.12 -1.56 0.42
CA SER A 43 -5.53 -0.22 0.57
C SER A 43 -5.63 0.31 2.00
N ARG A 44 -6.78 0.10 2.66
CA ARG A 44 -7.00 0.52 4.04
C ARG A 44 -6.12 -0.28 5.00
N PHE A 45 -6.06 -1.60 4.81
CA PHE A 45 -5.16 -2.48 5.56
C PHE A 45 -3.73 -1.98 5.50
N ALA A 46 -3.17 -1.80 4.30
CA ALA A 46 -1.81 -1.34 4.12
C ALA A 46 -1.53 0.03 4.77
N THR A 47 -2.52 0.91 4.85
CA THR A 47 -2.33 2.24 5.48
C THR A 47 -2.41 2.24 6.99
N ILE A 48 -3.13 1.28 7.60
CA ILE A 48 -3.39 1.25 9.05
C ILE A 48 -2.45 0.29 9.77
N THR A 49 -2.09 -0.84 9.13
CA THR A 49 -1.23 -1.85 9.78
C THR A 49 0.14 -1.29 10.15
N HIS A 50 0.73 -1.86 11.19
CA HIS A 50 2.12 -1.60 11.58
C HIS A 50 3.12 -2.42 10.76
N LEU A 51 2.66 -3.49 10.12
CA LEU A 51 3.51 -4.33 9.28
C LEU A 51 4.11 -3.53 8.13
N PRO A 52 5.35 -3.84 7.75
CA PRO A 52 5.98 -3.22 6.58
C PRO A 52 5.38 -3.78 5.30
N CYS A 53 4.28 -3.21 4.84
CA CYS A 53 3.55 -3.72 3.69
C CYS A 53 3.06 -2.64 2.73
N ALA A 54 2.78 -3.06 1.50
CA ALA A 54 2.14 -2.23 0.48
C ALA A 54 1.05 -3.02 -0.24
N PHE A 55 -0.03 -2.33 -0.61
CA PHE A 55 -1.09 -2.85 -1.46
C PHE A 55 -1.07 -2.10 -2.79
N VAL A 56 -0.89 -2.82 -3.89
CA VAL A 56 -0.68 -2.27 -5.23
C VAL A 56 -1.81 -2.70 -6.15
N THR A 57 -2.36 -1.75 -6.89
CA THR A 57 -3.32 -2.02 -7.96
C THR A 57 -2.67 -1.69 -9.31
N ILE A 58 -2.75 -2.63 -10.23
CA ILE A 58 -2.12 -2.60 -11.54
C ILE A 58 -3.22 -2.74 -12.58
N ASP A 59 -3.21 -1.88 -13.59
CA ASP A 59 -4.13 -1.89 -14.70
C ASP A 59 -3.34 -1.93 -16.00
N ARG A 60 -3.59 -2.96 -16.83
CA ARG A 60 -2.89 -3.17 -18.10
C ARG A 60 -1.37 -3.17 -17.99
N GLY A 61 -0.85 -3.79 -16.92
CA GLY A 61 0.57 -3.85 -16.66
C GLY A 61 1.20 -2.54 -16.15
N VAL A 62 0.39 -1.56 -15.77
CA VAL A 62 0.83 -0.27 -15.25
C VAL A 62 0.33 -0.06 -13.82
N ILE A 63 1.19 0.34 -12.92
CA ILE A 63 0.85 0.62 -11.53
C ILE A 63 -0.08 1.83 -11.48
N ARG A 64 -1.30 1.62 -11.01
CA ARG A 64 -2.32 2.67 -10.86
C ARG A 64 -2.24 3.35 -9.51
N HIS A 65 -2.09 2.57 -8.48
CA HIS A 65 -2.07 3.04 -7.11
C HIS A 65 -1.27 2.08 -6.22
N ALA A 66 -0.55 2.64 -5.26
CA ALA A 66 0.14 1.89 -4.23
C ALA A 66 -0.12 2.53 -2.87
N SER A 67 -0.78 1.80 -1.98
CA SER A 67 -0.92 2.17 -0.57
C SER A 67 0.21 1.52 0.22
N ARG A 68 0.90 2.28 1.04
CA ARG A 68 2.05 1.82 1.82
C ARG A 68 1.82 2.07 3.30
N SER A 69 2.28 1.16 4.13
CA SER A 69 2.30 1.34 5.57
C SER A 69 3.18 2.52 6.00
N VAL A 70 2.98 3.00 7.21
CA VAL A 70 3.82 4.05 7.80
C VAL A 70 5.28 3.59 7.84
N THR A 71 5.51 2.31 8.17
CA THR A 71 6.84 1.69 8.22
C THR A 71 7.55 1.76 6.88
N LEU A 72 6.90 1.32 5.79
CA LEU A 72 7.49 1.42 4.44
C LEU A 72 7.71 2.87 3.99
N ARG A 73 6.81 3.77 4.34
CA ARG A 73 7.01 5.20 4.02
C ARG A 73 8.22 5.80 4.73
N LYS A 74 8.42 5.46 6.02
CA LYS A 74 9.61 5.87 6.77
C LYS A 74 10.89 5.28 6.21
N ALA A 75 10.82 4.06 5.66
CA ALA A 75 11.93 3.39 5.00
C ALA A 75 12.20 3.89 3.57
N ASN A 76 11.50 4.91 3.09
CA ASN A 76 11.59 5.40 1.71
C ASN A 76 11.29 4.35 0.63
N ALA A 77 10.55 3.31 0.97
CA ALA A 77 10.10 2.33 0.00
C ALA A 77 9.13 2.98 -0.98
N TRP A 78 9.60 3.38 -2.14
CA TRP A 78 8.80 4.09 -3.14
C TRP A 78 8.35 3.15 -4.26
N ILE A 79 7.07 3.13 -4.53
CA ILE A 79 6.48 2.45 -5.69
C ILE A 79 5.94 3.56 -6.59
N ALA A 80 6.56 3.73 -7.76
CA ALA A 80 6.23 4.83 -8.67
C ALA A 80 4.86 4.60 -9.34
N PRO A 81 3.88 5.50 -9.15
CA PRO A 81 2.63 5.43 -9.91
C PRO A 81 2.90 5.64 -11.40
N LYS A 82 2.11 5.01 -12.25
CA LYS A 82 2.21 5.05 -13.71
C LYS A 82 3.47 4.41 -14.30
N SER A 83 4.29 3.76 -13.50
CA SER A 83 5.38 2.91 -14.00
C SER A 83 4.85 1.54 -14.45
N PRO A 84 5.54 0.85 -15.35
CA PRO A 84 5.23 -0.54 -15.65
C PRO A 84 5.43 -1.42 -14.41
N VAL A 85 4.67 -2.50 -14.32
CA VAL A 85 4.89 -3.52 -13.29
C VAL A 85 6.30 -4.10 -13.44
N PRO A 86 7.05 -4.30 -12.35
CA PRO A 86 8.44 -4.78 -12.45
C PRO A 86 8.53 -6.16 -13.10
N ALA A 87 9.45 -6.32 -14.05
CA ALA A 87 9.80 -7.61 -14.58
C ALA A 87 10.37 -8.49 -13.46
N GLY A 88 9.95 -9.77 -13.40
CA GLY A 88 10.34 -10.68 -12.32
C GLY A 88 9.39 -10.69 -11.12
N SER A 89 8.46 -9.75 -11.02
CA SER A 89 7.39 -9.80 -10.02
C SER A 89 6.39 -10.92 -10.32
N VAL A 90 5.68 -11.38 -9.29
CA VAL A 90 4.58 -12.35 -9.45
C VAL A 90 3.46 -11.73 -10.28
N ALA A 91 3.18 -10.44 -10.06
CA ALA A 91 2.17 -9.70 -10.81
C ALA A 91 2.45 -9.70 -12.32
N HIS A 92 3.71 -9.51 -12.72
CA HIS A 92 4.13 -9.55 -14.11
C HIS A 92 3.92 -10.95 -14.71
N SER A 93 4.42 -11.98 -14.04
CA SER A 93 4.30 -13.36 -14.51
C SER A 93 2.84 -13.80 -14.67
N LEU A 94 1.99 -13.52 -13.68
CA LEU A 94 0.56 -13.88 -13.74
C LEU A 94 -0.17 -13.20 -14.88
N ARG A 95 0.21 -11.97 -15.22
CA ARG A 95 -0.38 -11.24 -16.33
C ARG A 95 0.06 -11.84 -17.67
N GLU A 96 1.33 -12.18 -17.84
CA GLU A 96 1.84 -12.82 -19.07
C GLU A 96 1.23 -14.19 -19.31
N ASP A 97 1.13 -14.99 -18.24
CA ASP A 97 0.57 -16.34 -18.30
C ASP A 97 -0.96 -16.33 -18.43
N GLY A 98 -1.63 -15.20 -18.20
CA GLY A 98 -3.08 -15.08 -18.21
C GLY A 98 -3.79 -15.95 -17.16
N VAL A 99 -3.09 -16.31 -16.10
CA VAL A 99 -3.56 -17.29 -15.09
C VAL A 99 -4.38 -16.61 -14.01
N HIS A 100 -5.56 -17.17 -13.77
CA HIS A 100 -6.54 -16.67 -12.82
C HIS A 100 -6.39 -17.32 -11.42
N GLN A 101 -5.20 -17.29 -10.88
CA GLN A 101 -4.94 -17.85 -9.53
C GLN A 101 -4.22 -16.83 -8.64
N ILE A 102 -4.26 -17.10 -7.35
CA ILE A 102 -3.45 -16.39 -6.39
C ILE A 102 -2.13 -17.11 -6.29
N VAL A 103 -1.06 -16.35 -6.40
CA VAL A 103 0.30 -16.86 -6.20
C VAL A 103 0.97 -16.00 -5.15
N THR A 104 1.55 -16.67 -4.15
CA THR A 104 2.41 -16.05 -3.15
C THR A 104 3.82 -16.57 -3.34
N ARG A 105 4.78 -15.67 -3.42
CA ARG A 105 6.19 -16.01 -3.60
C ARG A 105 7.07 -15.00 -2.86
N GLU A 106 8.16 -15.51 -2.34
CA GLU A 106 9.25 -14.71 -1.85
C GLU A 106 10.11 -14.22 -3.02
N LEU A 107 10.51 -12.96 -3.00
CA LEU A 107 11.24 -12.29 -4.06
C LEU A 107 12.33 -11.41 -3.46
N ALA A 108 13.40 -11.20 -4.22
CA ALA A 108 14.38 -10.19 -3.88
C ALA A 108 13.70 -8.78 -3.90
N GLN A 109 13.94 -8.00 -2.85
CA GLN A 109 13.31 -6.71 -2.63
C GLN A 109 13.55 -5.71 -3.77
N ASP A 110 14.69 -5.77 -4.45
CA ASP A 110 15.08 -4.86 -5.53
C ASP A 110 14.19 -4.96 -6.78
N ILE A 111 13.40 -6.02 -6.89
CA ILE A 111 12.36 -6.13 -7.92
C ILE A 111 11.32 -5.01 -7.77
N TRP A 112 10.89 -4.70 -6.55
CA TRP A 112 9.91 -3.66 -6.26
C TRP A 112 10.52 -2.36 -5.76
N PHE A 113 11.70 -2.42 -5.10
CA PHE A 113 12.37 -1.31 -4.43
C PHE A 113 13.84 -1.21 -4.84
N SER A 114 14.07 -0.92 -6.11
CA SER A 114 15.42 -0.86 -6.72
C SER A 114 16.38 0.12 -6.04
N ASP A 115 15.85 1.13 -5.36
CA ASP A 115 16.66 2.16 -4.69
C ASP A 115 17.18 1.73 -3.31
N TRP A 116 16.73 0.58 -2.82
CA TRP A 116 17.22 0.07 -1.55
C TRP A 116 18.57 -0.63 -1.70
N LYS A 117 19.53 -0.27 -0.84
CA LYS A 117 20.91 -0.76 -0.93
C LYS A 117 21.15 -2.10 -0.25
N LYS A 118 20.28 -2.53 0.64
CA LYS A 118 20.39 -3.81 1.35
C LYS A 118 19.37 -4.79 0.78
N GLY A 119 19.85 -5.96 0.40
CA GLY A 119 18.99 -7.08 0.02
C GLY A 119 18.30 -7.63 1.26
N CYS A 120 17.01 -7.65 1.24
CA CYS A 120 16.16 -8.48 2.07
C CYS A 120 15.11 -9.07 1.14
N ASP A 121 14.55 -10.19 1.51
CA ASP A 121 13.49 -10.77 0.72
C ASP A 121 12.15 -10.15 1.11
N LEU A 122 11.25 -10.08 0.18
CA LEU A 122 9.88 -9.65 0.39
C LEU A 122 8.92 -10.73 -0.10
N TRP A 123 7.79 -10.81 0.54
CA TRP A 123 6.69 -11.62 0.08
C TRP A 123 5.80 -10.82 -0.87
N GLU A 124 5.48 -11.42 -2.01
CA GLU A 124 4.48 -10.90 -2.94
C GLU A 124 3.36 -11.91 -3.11
N MET A 125 2.15 -11.51 -2.75
CA MET A 125 0.92 -12.23 -3.05
C MET A 125 0.17 -11.45 -4.14
N SER A 126 -0.02 -12.08 -5.28
CA SER A 126 -0.67 -11.43 -6.42
C SER A 126 -1.81 -12.27 -6.99
N ARG A 127 -2.80 -11.57 -7.53
CA ARG A 127 -3.91 -12.14 -8.31
C ARG A 127 -4.17 -11.31 -9.56
N HIS A 128 -4.24 -11.99 -10.69
CA HIS A 128 -4.58 -11.38 -11.97
C HIS A 128 -6.05 -11.65 -12.34
N TYR A 129 -6.73 -10.61 -12.79
CA TYR A 129 -8.10 -10.65 -13.27
C TYR A 129 -8.10 -10.43 -14.79
N ALA A 130 -7.88 -11.51 -15.56
CA ALA A 130 -7.68 -11.45 -17.02
C ALA A 130 -8.80 -10.73 -17.76
N LYS A 131 -10.06 -10.87 -17.32
CA LYS A 131 -11.22 -10.18 -17.94
C LYS A 131 -11.08 -8.67 -17.96
N PHE A 132 -10.38 -8.09 -17.00
CA PHE A 132 -10.22 -6.64 -16.83
C PHE A 132 -8.77 -6.19 -17.09
N ASP A 133 -7.86 -7.11 -17.36
CA ASP A 133 -6.41 -6.89 -17.39
C ASP A 133 -5.92 -6.13 -16.15
N GLN A 134 -6.44 -6.53 -14.99
CA GLN A 134 -6.10 -5.96 -13.69
C GLN A 134 -5.36 -6.97 -12.84
N THR A 135 -4.34 -6.51 -12.14
CA THR A 135 -3.61 -7.30 -11.14
C THR A 135 -3.62 -6.56 -9.81
N ILE A 136 -3.76 -7.30 -8.75
CA ILE A 136 -3.68 -6.80 -7.38
C ILE A 136 -2.53 -7.52 -6.71
N SER A 137 -1.67 -6.77 -6.04
CA SER A 137 -0.52 -7.31 -5.30
C SER A 137 -0.50 -6.79 -3.87
N MET A 138 -0.25 -7.69 -2.92
CA MET A 138 0.12 -7.38 -1.56
C MET A 138 1.60 -7.72 -1.39
N LEU A 139 2.36 -6.76 -0.94
CA LEU A 139 3.79 -6.87 -0.66
C LEU A 139 4.01 -6.72 0.84
N TRP A 140 4.83 -7.57 1.45
CA TRP A 140 5.20 -7.39 2.86
C TRP A 140 6.57 -7.98 3.15
N PHE A 141 7.17 -7.50 4.22
CA PHE A 141 8.43 -7.99 4.77
C PHE A 141 8.17 -8.60 6.13
N ASP A 142 8.97 -9.56 6.51
CA ASP A 142 9.02 -10.01 7.89
C ASP A 142 9.61 -8.88 8.76
N GLU A 143 9.04 -8.67 9.97
CA GLU A 143 9.41 -7.52 10.82
C GLU A 143 10.90 -7.50 11.18
N GLU A 144 11.53 -8.66 11.26
CA GLU A 144 12.94 -8.82 11.61
C GLU A 144 13.89 -8.47 10.46
N GLU A 145 13.40 -8.43 9.21
CA GLU A 145 14.21 -8.27 8.00
C GLU A 145 14.17 -6.86 7.40
N LEU A 146 13.52 -5.93 8.07
CA LEU A 146 13.47 -4.55 7.57
C LEU A 146 14.87 -3.98 7.41
N PRO A 147 15.20 -3.43 6.23
CA PRO A 147 16.46 -2.75 6.06
C PRO A 147 16.58 -1.59 7.05
N GLU A 148 17.70 -1.51 7.76
CA GLU A 148 18.00 -0.33 8.56
C GLU A 148 17.83 0.92 7.70
N LEU A 149 17.04 1.87 8.19
CA LEU A 149 16.83 3.14 7.54
C LEU A 149 18.21 3.75 7.23
N SER A 150 18.56 3.86 5.96
CA SER A 150 19.73 4.61 5.59
C SER A 150 19.48 6.07 5.95
N THR A 151 20.21 6.56 6.95
CA THR A 151 20.24 7.96 7.38
C THR A 151 20.88 8.88 6.33
N VAL A 152 20.77 8.56 5.05
CA VAL A 152 21.22 9.45 3.98
C VAL A 152 20.13 10.46 3.71
N GLY A 153 20.38 11.66 4.22
CA GLY A 153 19.54 12.83 4.19
C GLY A 153 18.87 13.16 2.86
N HIS A 154 17.71 12.61 2.65
CA HIS A 154 16.69 13.30 1.93
C HIS A 154 15.84 13.99 2.99
N GLN A 155 16.00 15.30 3.09
CA GLN A 155 15.01 16.14 3.74
C GLN A 155 13.67 15.77 3.14
N PHE A 156 12.91 14.97 3.89
CA PHE A 156 11.50 14.89 3.65
C PHE A 156 11.01 16.34 3.74
N ILE A 157 10.54 16.86 2.63
CA ILE A 157 9.51 17.85 2.73
C ILE A 157 8.35 17.07 3.34
N THR A 158 8.34 16.99 4.65
CA THR A 158 7.14 16.76 5.41
C THR A 158 6.23 17.88 4.94
N TYR A 159 5.32 17.56 4.03
CA TYR A 159 4.06 18.24 4.07
C TYR A 159 3.48 17.81 5.42
N GLU A 160 3.96 18.38 6.50
CA GLU A 160 3.10 18.64 7.61
C GLU A 160 1.89 19.26 6.93
N LYS A 161 0.84 18.50 6.77
CA LYS A 161 -0.46 19.09 6.76
C LYS A 161 -0.44 19.89 8.03
N ASP A 162 -0.26 21.21 7.89
CA ASP A 162 -0.65 22.13 8.92
C ASP A 162 -1.96 21.59 9.41
N GLY A 163 -1.92 21.06 10.61
CA GLY A 163 -3.04 20.37 11.19
C GLY A 163 -4.21 21.32 11.08
N LEU A 164 -5.36 20.76 10.87
CA LEU A 164 -6.62 21.42 11.18
C LEU A 164 -6.67 21.79 12.68
N ASP A 165 -5.54 22.02 13.30
CA ASP A 165 -5.39 22.18 14.73
C ASP A 165 -5.87 23.54 15.24
N GLU A 166 -6.18 24.46 14.37
CA GLU A 166 -6.78 25.72 14.78
C GLU A 166 -7.77 26.25 13.74
N LEU A 167 -8.87 25.54 13.54
CA LEU A 167 -10.08 26.22 13.11
C LEU A 167 -10.63 27.04 14.29
N THR A 168 -9.98 28.15 14.58
CA THR A 168 -10.46 29.16 15.54
C THR A 168 -11.70 29.89 15.06
N GLY A 169 -12.28 29.50 13.93
CA GLY A 169 -13.52 30.10 13.40
C GLY A 169 -13.36 31.53 12.86
N GLU A 170 -12.19 32.12 12.92
CA GLU A 170 -11.90 33.46 12.42
C GLU A 170 -11.22 33.38 11.05
N LEU A 171 -12.03 33.44 9.99
CA LEU A 171 -11.53 33.69 8.64
C LEU A 171 -11.16 35.17 8.52
N PRO A 172 -9.90 35.53 8.27
CA PRO A 172 -9.54 36.93 8.06
C PRO A 172 -10.05 37.39 6.68
N TRP A 173 -11.24 37.93 6.64
CA TRP A 173 -11.76 38.61 5.46
C TRP A 173 -10.97 39.89 5.25
N LYS A 174 -10.05 39.92 4.30
CA LYS A 174 -9.50 41.18 3.80
C LYS A 174 -10.62 41.94 3.07
N ARG A 175 -11.22 42.95 3.73
CA ARG A 175 -12.03 43.95 3.04
C ARG A 175 -11.14 44.64 2.02
N LYS A 176 -11.39 44.47 0.74
CA LYS A 176 -10.87 45.34 -0.32
C LYS A 176 -11.51 46.71 -0.13
N ARG A 177 -10.67 47.74 0.06
CA ARG A 177 -11.07 49.13 -0.12
C ARG A 177 -11.06 49.46 -1.59
#